data_b6f4c504f1b990cd7e7315dff346ea82
#
_entry.id   b6f4c504f1b990cd7e7315dff346ea82
#
_cell.length_a   1.000
_cell.length_b   1.000
_cell.length_c   1.000
_cell.angle_alpha   90.00
_cell.angle_beta   90.00
_cell.angle_gamma   90.00
#
_symmetry.space_group_name_H-M   'P 1'
#
loop_
_entity.id
_entity.type
_entity.pdbx_description
1 polymer ?
#
loop_
_entity_poly.entity_id
_entity_poly.type
_entity_poly.pdbx_seq_one_letter_code
_entity_poly.pdbx_strand_id
1 'polypeptide(L)'
;MCKFLIEHGADPLITDAQGYNTLHISTFNGNVLLIVLLLHQGIPVDVIDTFGHTALMWAAYKGFPQCVDLFLRWGASVHATDEQGFTALHWALVKGSPGCILKLIEYGADRFAKTQTGKTPAVTANELNTEGAWHRALRECGFNEDGHPAVPPWPGASYFLKDKRAFVTRFLFIWPFVLVWAMLMAVSSAPVYIGVPLGFAVVYGVQWVAQQVLEYAPPDMRHFHKTPWLTGIFAATLFLTAVNWLTTVLFATTLGASEGHGHTFLNLFFGIFLGFTAYFYIASMRYDPGFVPKMNGIAEQKAVIDGLLSQWKYDETNFCVTCMIQTPLRSKHCRRCQRCVAKHDHHCPWVYNCVGINNHRHFFFYLISLTFGIISYDFLLYYCKFKNPYSDVMPRLTML
;
A
#
# COMPACT_ATOMS: atom_id res chain seq x y z
N MET A 1 -34.29 11.68 -0.40
CA MET A 1 -35.45 11.33 -1.21
C MET A 1 -35.70 9.83 -1.24
N CYS A 2 -34.82 8.97 -1.77
CA CYS A 2 -35.05 7.49 -1.87
C CYS A 2 -35.46 6.84 -0.55
N LYS A 3 -34.73 7.10 0.56
CA LYS A 3 -35.10 6.59 1.88
C LYS A 3 -36.50 7.01 2.31
N PHE A 4 -36.81 8.28 2.15
CA PHE A 4 -38.16 8.83 2.48
C PHE A 4 -39.26 8.09 1.70
N LEU A 5 -39.07 7.84 0.41
CA LEU A 5 -40.04 7.10 -0.39
C LEU A 5 -40.22 5.66 0.10
N ILE A 6 -39.12 4.98 0.42
CA ILE A 6 -39.15 3.60 0.95
C ILE A 6 -39.87 3.55 2.31
N GLU A 7 -39.62 4.51 3.20
CA GLU A 7 -40.29 4.62 4.50
C GLU A 7 -41.81 4.89 4.36
N HIS A 8 -42.22 5.48 3.24
CA HIS A 8 -43.65 5.74 2.91
C HIS A 8 -44.25 4.65 2.01
N GLY A 9 -43.63 3.47 1.93
CA GLY A 9 -44.19 2.30 1.29
C GLY A 9 -43.84 2.12 -0.18
N ALA A 10 -42.89 2.90 -0.73
CA ALA A 10 -42.37 2.63 -2.07
C ALA A 10 -41.56 1.34 -2.05
N ASP A 11 -41.87 0.41 -2.94
CA ASP A 11 -41.09 -0.84 -3.08
C ASP A 11 -39.84 -0.58 -3.92
N PRO A 12 -38.65 -0.72 -3.35
CA PRO A 12 -37.40 -0.51 -4.08
C PRO A 12 -37.07 -1.64 -5.09
N LEU A 13 -37.84 -2.75 -5.08
CA LEU A 13 -37.69 -3.88 -6.00
C LEU A 13 -38.50 -3.73 -7.28
N ILE A 14 -39.36 -2.71 -7.37
CA ILE A 14 -40.09 -2.46 -8.62
C ILE A 14 -39.11 -2.33 -9.78
N THR A 15 -39.41 -3.05 -10.85
CA THR A 15 -38.66 -3.05 -12.09
C THR A 15 -39.39 -2.26 -13.18
N ASP A 16 -38.62 -1.64 -14.06
CA ASP A 16 -39.12 -1.06 -15.29
C ASP A 16 -39.39 -2.14 -16.38
N ALA A 17 -39.79 -1.71 -17.57
CA ALA A 17 -40.06 -2.60 -18.71
C ALA A 17 -38.84 -3.40 -19.17
N GLN A 18 -37.62 -3.02 -18.76
CA GLN A 18 -36.34 -3.68 -19.06
C GLN A 18 -35.85 -4.52 -17.90
N GLY A 19 -36.63 -4.62 -16.82
CA GLY A 19 -36.28 -5.36 -15.62
C GLY A 19 -35.31 -4.62 -14.67
N TYR A 20 -34.99 -3.36 -14.93
CA TYR A 20 -34.10 -2.60 -14.06
C TYR A 20 -34.80 -2.14 -12.80
N ASN A 21 -34.25 -2.50 -11.66
CA ASN A 21 -34.68 -1.98 -10.37
C ASN A 21 -33.83 -0.78 -9.92
N THR A 22 -34.13 -0.25 -8.74
CA THR A 22 -33.39 0.89 -8.17
C THR A 22 -31.89 0.64 -8.02
N LEU A 23 -31.45 -0.61 -7.77
CA LEU A 23 -30.04 -0.98 -7.65
C LEU A 23 -29.32 -0.89 -9.00
N HIS A 24 -29.95 -1.36 -10.09
CA HIS A 24 -29.42 -1.21 -11.45
C HIS A 24 -29.27 0.26 -11.84
N ILE A 25 -30.31 1.06 -11.62
CA ILE A 25 -30.30 2.50 -11.95
C ILE A 25 -29.22 3.26 -11.16
N SER A 26 -29.07 2.97 -9.86
CA SER A 26 -28.02 3.60 -9.05
C SER A 26 -26.62 3.20 -9.52
N THR A 27 -26.46 1.96 -10.02
CA THR A 27 -25.22 1.46 -10.58
C THR A 27 -24.88 2.12 -11.90
N PHE A 28 -25.85 2.37 -12.77
CA PHE A 28 -25.62 3.08 -14.05
C PHE A 28 -25.04 4.47 -13.86
N ASN A 29 -25.37 5.12 -12.75
CA ASN A 29 -24.85 6.44 -12.38
C ASN A 29 -23.55 6.37 -11.54
N GLY A 30 -23.10 5.19 -11.16
CA GLY A 30 -21.94 5.01 -10.29
C GLY A 30 -22.14 5.59 -8.88
N ASN A 31 -23.36 5.74 -8.42
CA ASN A 31 -23.66 6.37 -7.12
C ASN A 31 -23.47 5.37 -5.97
N VAL A 32 -22.23 5.27 -5.50
CA VAL A 32 -21.81 4.31 -4.48
C VAL A 32 -22.59 4.50 -3.16
N LEU A 33 -22.86 5.74 -2.74
CA LEU A 33 -23.60 6.01 -1.51
C LEU A 33 -25.05 5.54 -1.60
N LEU A 34 -25.70 5.74 -2.74
CA LEU A 34 -27.07 5.25 -2.96
C LEU A 34 -27.10 3.73 -3.02
N ILE A 35 -26.12 3.09 -3.67
CA ILE A 35 -25.98 1.62 -3.69
C ILE A 35 -25.88 1.08 -2.25
N VAL A 36 -24.99 1.66 -1.41
CA VAL A 36 -24.85 1.28 0.00
C VAL A 36 -26.18 1.41 0.74
N LEU A 37 -26.91 2.52 0.57
CA LEU A 37 -28.21 2.72 1.19
C LEU A 37 -29.21 1.62 0.78
N LEU A 38 -29.32 1.34 -0.52
CA LEU A 38 -30.25 0.34 -1.06
C LEU A 38 -29.95 -1.07 -0.56
N LEU A 39 -28.67 -1.44 -0.52
CA LEU A 39 -28.25 -2.73 0.02
C LEU A 39 -28.57 -2.87 1.52
N HIS A 40 -28.47 -1.79 2.32
CA HIS A 40 -28.89 -1.79 3.72
C HIS A 40 -30.43 -1.80 3.91
N GLN A 41 -31.20 -1.50 2.87
CA GLN A 41 -32.65 -1.70 2.89
C GLN A 41 -33.05 -3.17 2.58
N GLY A 42 -32.08 -4.04 2.33
CA GLY A 42 -32.32 -5.46 2.11
C GLY A 42 -32.55 -5.88 0.67
N ILE A 43 -32.23 -5.02 -0.30
CA ILE A 43 -32.28 -5.40 -1.72
C ILE A 43 -31.24 -6.47 -1.98
N PRO A 44 -31.61 -7.64 -2.56
CA PRO A 44 -30.66 -8.68 -2.92
C PRO A 44 -29.61 -8.14 -3.90
N VAL A 45 -28.34 -8.48 -3.66
CA VAL A 45 -27.22 -7.94 -4.45
C VAL A 45 -27.17 -8.50 -5.88
N ASP A 46 -27.66 -9.75 -6.07
CA ASP A 46 -27.63 -10.47 -7.35
C ASP A 46 -28.99 -10.47 -8.08
N VAL A 47 -29.82 -9.42 -7.88
CA VAL A 47 -31.04 -9.24 -8.68
C VAL A 47 -30.65 -9.06 -10.15
N ILE A 48 -31.36 -9.77 -11.04
CA ILE A 48 -31.12 -9.76 -12.48
C ILE A 48 -32.17 -8.90 -13.21
N ASP A 49 -31.79 -8.33 -14.34
CA ASP A 49 -32.67 -7.70 -15.31
C ASP A 49 -33.32 -8.76 -16.26
N THR A 50 -34.06 -8.30 -17.26
CA THR A 50 -34.71 -9.20 -18.25
C THR A 50 -33.71 -9.99 -19.12
N PHE A 51 -32.44 -9.61 -19.15
CA PHE A 51 -31.38 -10.28 -19.91
C PHE A 51 -30.44 -11.08 -19.02
N GLY A 52 -30.76 -11.22 -17.73
CA GLY A 52 -29.92 -11.93 -16.77
C GLY A 52 -28.74 -11.14 -16.23
N HIS A 53 -28.62 -9.83 -16.52
CA HIS A 53 -27.51 -9.04 -16.01
C HIS A 53 -27.70 -8.67 -14.54
N THR A 54 -26.67 -8.85 -13.74
CA THR A 54 -26.63 -8.38 -12.35
C THR A 54 -26.11 -6.94 -12.27
N ALA A 55 -26.34 -6.27 -11.14
CA ALA A 55 -25.76 -4.95 -10.87
C ALA A 55 -24.22 -4.96 -10.94
N LEU A 56 -23.55 -6.08 -10.54
CA LEU A 56 -22.10 -6.28 -10.68
C LEU A 56 -21.66 -6.26 -12.16
N MET A 57 -22.40 -6.92 -13.05
CA MET A 57 -22.12 -6.91 -14.50
C MET A 57 -22.24 -5.51 -15.07
N TRP A 58 -23.29 -4.78 -14.68
CA TRP A 58 -23.48 -3.39 -15.08
C TRP A 58 -22.39 -2.46 -14.57
N ALA A 59 -21.95 -2.63 -13.31
CA ALA A 59 -20.81 -1.88 -12.77
C ALA A 59 -19.53 -2.13 -13.56
N ALA A 60 -19.28 -3.38 -13.95
CA ALA A 60 -18.15 -3.80 -14.76
C ALA A 60 -18.21 -3.19 -16.18
N TYR A 61 -19.38 -3.29 -16.84
CA TYR A 61 -19.64 -2.71 -18.17
C TYR A 61 -19.50 -1.18 -18.21
N LYS A 62 -20.00 -0.48 -17.18
CA LYS A 62 -19.83 0.98 -17.07
C LYS A 62 -18.41 1.39 -16.70
N GLY A 63 -17.61 0.49 -16.16
CA GLY A 63 -16.23 0.76 -15.77
C GLY A 63 -16.10 1.45 -14.42
N PHE A 64 -16.93 1.11 -13.43
CA PHE A 64 -16.92 1.67 -12.08
C PHE A 64 -16.25 0.71 -11.07
N PRO A 65 -14.94 0.75 -10.88
CA PRO A 65 -14.23 -0.20 -10.03
C PRO A 65 -14.61 -0.08 -8.55
N GLN A 66 -15.09 1.09 -8.11
CA GLN A 66 -15.57 1.28 -6.73
C GLN A 66 -16.88 0.55 -6.48
N CYS A 67 -17.80 0.54 -7.45
CA CYS A 67 -19.06 -0.20 -7.39
C CYS A 67 -18.77 -1.71 -7.46
N VAL A 68 -17.88 -2.15 -8.35
CA VAL A 68 -17.43 -3.55 -8.45
C VAL A 68 -16.87 -4.03 -7.11
N ASP A 69 -15.94 -3.29 -6.50
CA ASP A 69 -15.37 -3.63 -5.20
C ASP A 69 -16.44 -3.66 -4.09
N LEU A 70 -17.40 -2.73 -4.12
CA LEU A 70 -18.51 -2.70 -3.16
C LEU A 70 -19.39 -3.95 -3.28
N PHE A 71 -19.84 -4.29 -4.49
CA PHE A 71 -20.70 -5.46 -4.72
C PHE A 71 -20.00 -6.76 -4.32
N LEU A 72 -18.73 -6.93 -4.68
CA LEU A 72 -17.95 -8.11 -4.31
C LEU A 72 -17.76 -8.23 -2.80
N ARG A 73 -17.49 -7.12 -2.10
CA ARG A 73 -17.44 -7.10 -0.62
C ARG A 73 -18.80 -7.38 0.02
N TRP A 74 -19.89 -7.05 -0.67
CA TRP A 74 -21.25 -7.33 -0.21
C TRP A 74 -21.68 -8.78 -0.47
N GLY A 75 -20.85 -9.57 -1.17
CA GLY A 75 -21.09 -10.97 -1.45
C GLY A 75 -21.77 -11.26 -2.80
N ALA A 76 -21.71 -10.30 -3.73
CA ALA A 76 -22.17 -10.54 -5.10
C ALA A 76 -21.43 -11.72 -5.74
N SER A 77 -22.15 -12.55 -6.48
CA SER A 77 -21.59 -13.71 -7.18
C SER A 77 -20.68 -13.26 -8.32
N VAL A 78 -19.38 -13.49 -8.17
CA VAL A 78 -18.38 -13.20 -9.21
C VAL A 78 -18.53 -14.14 -10.42
N HIS A 79 -19.17 -15.29 -10.24
CA HIS A 79 -19.36 -16.33 -11.26
C HIS A 79 -20.73 -16.30 -11.94
N ALA A 80 -21.62 -15.38 -11.54
CA ALA A 80 -22.91 -15.22 -12.19
C ALA A 80 -22.73 -14.96 -13.69
N THR A 81 -23.60 -15.55 -14.49
CA THR A 81 -23.65 -15.40 -15.95
C THR A 81 -24.99 -14.86 -16.40
N ASP A 82 -24.99 -14.04 -17.43
CA ASP A 82 -26.21 -13.62 -18.12
C ASP A 82 -26.75 -14.71 -19.08
N GLU A 83 -27.82 -14.39 -19.81
CA GLU A 83 -28.43 -15.31 -20.77
C GLU A 83 -27.49 -15.73 -21.90
N GLN A 84 -26.43 -14.98 -22.18
CA GLN A 84 -25.43 -15.29 -23.22
C GLN A 84 -24.19 -16.01 -22.65
N GLY A 85 -24.15 -16.24 -21.33
CA GLY A 85 -23.04 -16.84 -20.62
C GLY A 85 -21.88 -15.89 -20.32
N PHE A 86 -22.09 -14.56 -20.47
CA PHE A 86 -21.07 -13.59 -20.09
C PHE A 86 -21.04 -13.41 -18.56
N THR A 87 -19.85 -13.39 -18.00
CA THR A 87 -19.61 -13.04 -16.59
C THR A 87 -19.31 -11.55 -16.46
N ALA A 88 -19.30 -11.03 -15.23
CA ALA A 88 -18.86 -9.66 -14.97
C ALA A 88 -17.44 -9.37 -15.50
N LEU A 89 -16.56 -10.39 -15.56
CA LEU A 89 -15.22 -10.26 -16.13
C LEU A 89 -15.26 -10.03 -17.66
N HIS A 90 -16.12 -10.72 -18.37
CA HIS A 90 -16.32 -10.48 -19.81
C HIS A 90 -16.82 -9.03 -20.04
N TRP A 91 -17.78 -8.56 -19.25
CA TRP A 91 -18.31 -7.20 -19.36
C TRP A 91 -17.26 -6.13 -19.01
N ALA A 92 -16.37 -6.40 -18.04
CA ALA A 92 -15.25 -5.51 -17.74
C ALA A 92 -14.27 -5.40 -18.92
N LEU A 93 -14.07 -6.50 -19.69
CA LEU A 93 -13.25 -6.53 -20.89
C LEU A 93 -13.90 -5.82 -22.05
N VAL A 94 -15.23 -5.93 -22.22
CA VAL A 94 -16.00 -5.14 -23.20
C VAL A 94 -15.74 -3.64 -23.02
N LYS A 95 -15.72 -3.17 -21.78
CA LYS A 95 -15.39 -1.78 -21.47
C LYS A 95 -13.90 -1.48 -21.55
N GLY A 96 -13.04 -2.48 -21.35
CA GLY A 96 -11.59 -2.31 -21.25
C GLY A 96 -11.14 -1.56 -19.99
N SER A 97 -11.90 -1.65 -18.88
CA SER A 97 -11.58 -0.98 -17.63
C SER A 97 -10.56 -1.78 -16.80
N PRO A 98 -9.27 -1.34 -16.70
CA PRO A 98 -8.25 -2.10 -15.97
C PRO A 98 -8.59 -2.27 -14.49
N GLY A 99 -9.23 -1.26 -13.87
CA GLY A 99 -9.61 -1.30 -12.46
C GLY A 99 -10.71 -2.32 -12.16
N CYS A 100 -11.71 -2.48 -13.04
CA CYS A 100 -12.76 -3.48 -12.90
C CYS A 100 -12.20 -4.90 -13.12
N ILE A 101 -11.40 -5.08 -14.18
CA ILE A 101 -10.75 -6.36 -14.49
C ILE A 101 -9.89 -6.82 -13.29
N LEU A 102 -9.04 -5.91 -12.77
CA LEU A 102 -8.19 -6.17 -11.61
C LEU A 102 -9.01 -6.62 -10.39
N LYS A 103 -10.07 -5.88 -10.06
CA LYS A 103 -10.91 -6.21 -8.90
C LYS A 103 -11.61 -7.57 -9.06
N LEU A 104 -12.16 -7.86 -10.20
CA LEU A 104 -12.80 -9.15 -10.45
C LEU A 104 -11.83 -10.31 -10.32
N ILE A 105 -10.61 -10.18 -10.86
CA ILE A 105 -9.57 -11.22 -10.73
C ILE A 105 -9.10 -11.34 -9.27
N GLU A 106 -8.93 -10.23 -8.53
CA GLU A 106 -8.58 -10.24 -7.10
C GLU A 106 -9.61 -11.01 -6.25
N TYR A 107 -10.89 -10.93 -6.61
CA TYR A 107 -11.98 -11.65 -5.94
C TYR A 107 -12.27 -13.04 -6.53
N GLY A 108 -11.39 -13.54 -7.40
CA GLY A 108 -11.43 -14.93 -7.86
C GLY A 108 -12.31 -15.17 -9.08
N ALA A 109 -12.58 -14.18 -9.92
CA ALA A 109 -13.27 -14.40 -11.19
C ALA A 109 -12.55 -15.48 -12.02
N ASP A 110 -13.33 -16.40 -12.60
CA ASP A 110 -12.77 -17.45 -13.45
C ASP A 110 -12.25 -16.85 -14.77
N ARG A 111 -10.94 -16.96 -14.95
CA ARG A 111 -10.22 -16.46 -16.13
C ARG A 111 -10.41 -17.32 -17.38
N PHE A 112 -11.00 -18.50 -17.20
CA PHE A 112 -11.24 -19.47 -18.28
C PHE A 112 -12.74 -19.72 -18.51
N ALA A 113 -13.62 -18.95 -17.85
CA ALA A 113 -15.06 -19.06 -18.02
C ALA A 113 -15.43 -18.93 -19.51
N LYS A 114 -16.34 -19.78 -19.99
CA LYS A 114 -16.76 -19.77 -21.38
C LYS A 114 -18.17 -19.22 -21.52
N THR A 115 -18.36 -18.33 -22.47
CA THR A 115 -19.70 -17.90 -22.90
C THR A 115 -20.42 -19.04 -23.62
N GLN A 116 -21.71 -18.88 -23.95
CA GLN A 116 -22.44 -19.86 -24.75
C GLN A 116 -21.81 -20.09 -26.13
N THR A 117 -21.12 -19.11 -26.69
CA THR A 117 -20.36 -19.21 -27.94
C THR A 117 -18.95 -19.79 -27.77
N GLY A 118 -18.59 -20.23 -26.55
CA GLY A 118 -17.28 -20.81 -26.23
C GLY A 118 -16.14 -19.81 -26.06
N LYS A 119 -16.41 -18.51 -26.07
CA LYS A 119 -15.38 -17.48 -25.91
C LYS A 119 -14.94 -17.37 -24.43
N THR A 120 -13.63 -17.34 -24.23
CA THR A 120 -13.04 -17.07 -22.92
C THR A 120 -12.73 -15.57 -22.74
N PRO A 121 -12.48 -15.08 -21.50
CA PRO A 121 -12.05 -13.70 -21.29
C PRO A 121 -10.84 -13.27 -22.12
N ALA A 122 -9.85 -14.16 -22.32
CA ALA A 122 -8.68 -13.89 -23.15
C ALA A 122 -9.07 -13.67 -24.63
N VAL A 123 -9.96 -14.49 -25.18
CA VAL A 123 -10.48 -14.35 -26.54
C VAL A 123 -11.28 -13.05 -26.68
N THR A 124 -12.12 -12.73 -25.69
CA THR A 124 -12.90 -11.49 -25.67
C THR A 124 -11.99 -10.25 -25.61
N ALA A 125 -10.91 -10.32 -24.84
CA ALA A 125 -9.92 -9.23 -24.76
C ALA A 125 -9.23 -8.98 -26.11
N ASN A 126 -8.88 -10.05 -26.84
CA ASN A 126 -8.26 -9.97 -28.15
C ASN A 126 -9.23 -9.34 -29.19
N GLU A 127 -10.45 -9.88 -29.31
CA GLU A 127 -11.46 -9.39 -30.24
C GLU A 127 -11.79 -7.90 -30.05
N LEU A 128 -11.74 -7.42 -28.82
CA LEU A 128 -12.09 -6.04 -28.46
C LEU A 128 -10.88 -5.10 -28.34
N ASN A 129 -9.66 -5.57 -28.66
CA ASN A 129 -8.41 -4.82 -28.50
C ASN A 129 -8.18 -4.32 -27.07
N THR A 130 -8.60 -5.07 -26.06
CA THR A 130 -8.42 -4.76 -24.64
C THR A 130 -7.36 -5.64 -23.95
N GLU A 131 -6.54 -6.36 -24.74
CA GLU A 131 -5.47 -7.25 -24.27
C GLU A 131 -4.48 -6.54 -23.33
N GLY A 132 -4.14 -5.29 -23.61
CA GLY A 132 -3.24 -4.52 -22.76
C GLY A 132 -3.77 -4.31 -21.34
N ALA A 133 -5.09 -4.11 -21.18
CA ALA A 133 -5.75 -4.02 -19.90
C ALA A 133 -5.82 -5.39 -19.21
N TRP A 134 -6.12 -6.45 -19.96
CA TRP A 134 -6.16 -7.83 -19.52
C TRP A 134 -4.81 -8.30 -18.98
N HIS A 135 -3.74 -8.22 -19.78
CA HIS A 135 -2.39 -8.65 -19.39
C HIS A 135 -1.85 -7.83 -18.21
N ARG A 136 -2.18 -6.52 -18.12
CA ARG A 136 -1.82 -5.71 -16.97
C ARG A 136 -2.50 -6.23 -15.70
N ALA A 137 -3.80 -6.49 -15.74
CA ALA A 137 -4.55 -7.00 -14.59
C ALA A 137 -4.07 -8.39 -14.17
N LEU A 138 -3.80 -9.30 -15.13
CA LEU A 138 -3.21 -10.61 -14.85
C LEU A 138 -1.87 -10.48 -14.14
N ARG A 139 -0.95 -9.69 -14.70
CA ARG A 139 0.36 -9.47 -14.09
C ARG A 139 0.23 -8.87 -12.69
N GLU A 140 -0.64 -7.87 -12.50
CA GLU A 140 -0.87 -7.27 -11.19
C GLU A 140 -1.44 -8.27 -10.17
N CYS A 141 -2.23 -9.25 -10.59
CA CYS A 141 -2.74 -10.33 -9.73
C CYS A 141 -1.77 -11.52 -9.57
N GLY A 142 -0.62 -11.55 -10.25
CA GLY A 142 0.37 -12.62 -10.14
C GLY A 142 0.12 -13.79 -11.06
N PHE A 143 -0.50 -13.53 -12.20
CA PHE A 143 -0.72 -14.53 -13.26
C PHE A 143 0.13 -14.20 -14.49
N ASN A 144 0.46 -15.23 -15.26
CA ASN A 144 1.06 -15.09 -16.58
C ASN A 144 0.02 -14.60 -17.60
N GLU A 145 0.46 -14.29 -18.80
CA GLU A 145 -0.42 -13.85 -19.90
C GLU A 145 -1.48 -14.89 -20.26
N ASP A 146 -1.17 -16.18 -20.08
CA ASP A 146 -2.10 -17.29 -20.26
C ASP A 146 -3.12 -17.47 -19.11
N GLY A 147 -3.08 -16.64 -18.08
CA GLY A 147 -3.96 -16.72 -16.91
C GLY A 147 -3.56 -17.75 -15.84
N HIS A 148 -2.42 -18.43 -15.99
CA HIS A 148 -1.89 -19.35 -14.99
C HIS A 148 -1.06 -18.63 -13.91
N PRO A 149 -0.99 -19.15 -12.67
CA PRO A 149 -0.18 -18.54 -11.63
C PRO A 149 1.28 -18.38 -12.05
N ALA A 150 1.81 -17.17 -11.93
CA ALA A 150 3.22 -16.92 -12.21
C ALA A 150 4.09 -17.55 -11.11
N VAL A 151 5.00 -18.46 -11.51
CA VAL A 151 5.95 -19.12 -10.63
C VAL A 151 7.33 -18.51 -10.84
N PRO A 152 8.02 -18.08 -9.78
CA PRO A 152 9.37 -17.54 -9.90
C PRO A 152 10.35 -18.60 -10.42
N PRO A 153 11.31 -18.25 -11.30
CA PRO A 153 12.27 -19.19 -11.87
C PRO A 153 13.48 -19.48 -10.98
N TRP A 154 13.62 -18.82 -9.82
CA TRP A 154 14.79 -19.00 -8.95
C TRP A 154 14.64 -20.17 -7.95
N PRO A 155 15.77 -20.73 -7.45
CA PRO A 155 15.74 -21.75 -6.43
C PRO A 155 15.14 -21.22 -5.12
N GLY A 156 14.31 -22.05 -4.45
CA GLY A 156 13.60 -21.65 -3.24
C GLY A 156 12.22 -21.01 -3.48
N ALA A 157 11.72 -21.01 -4.71
CA ALA A 157 10.38 -20.51 -5.06
C ALA A 157 9.26 -21.14 -4.21
N SER A 158 9.41 -22.41 -3.79
CA SER A 158 8.44 -23.09 -2.91
C SER A 158 8.28 -22.38 -1.55
N TYR A 159 9.40 -21.92 -0.96
CA TYR A 159 9.37 -21.16 0.30
C TYR A 159 8.70 -19.78 0.11
N PHE A 160 9.02 -19.10 -0.99
CA PHE A 160 8.37 -17.85 -1.37
C PHE A 160 6.86 -18.01 -1.56
N LEU A 161 6.42 -19.07 -2.25
CA LEU A 161 5.00 -19.31 -2.56
C LEU A 161 4.16 -19.64 -1.32
N LYS A 162 4.78 -20.17 -0.25
CA LYS A 162 4.09 -20.52 1.00
C LYS A 162 3.46 -19.30 1.68
N ASP A 163 4.18 -18.18 1.76
CA ASP A 163 3.68 -16.91 2.28
C ASP A 163 4.39 -15.74 1.57
N LYS A 164 3.88 -15.41 0.38
CA LYS A 164 4.43 -14.33 -0.46
C LYS A 164 4.52 -13.00 0.28
N ARG A 165 3.49 -12.66 1.08
CA ARG A 165 3.42 -11.37 1.77
C ARG A 165 4.47 -11.25 2.86
N ALA A 166 4.57 -12.24 3.72
CA ALA A 166 5.57 -12.23 4.80
C ALA A 166 7.00 -12.24 4.24
N PHE A 167 7.25 -13.05 3.20
CA PHE A 167 8.55 -13.08 2.53
C PHE A 167 8.93 -11.71 1.96
N VAL A 168 8.07 -11.12 1.13
CA VAL A 168 8.33 -9.82 0.49
C VAL A 168 8.53 -8.72 1.54
N THR A 169 7.71 -8.71 2.60
CA THR A 169 7.85 -7.74 3.69
C THR A 169 9.21 -7.84 4.38
N ARG A 170 9.64 -9.05 4.75
CA ARG A 170 10.93 -9.28 5.42
C ARG A 170 12.10 -9.00 4.48
N PHE A 171 12.04 -9.51 3.27
CA PHE A 171 13.08 -9.32 2.27
C PHE A 171 13.29 -7.84 1.95
N LEU A 172 12.23 -7.09 1.65
CA LEU A 172 12.33 -5.68 1.29
C LEU A 172 12.63 -4.76 2.50
N PHE A 173 12.49 -5.25 3.72
CA PHE A 173 12.98 -4.54 4.90
C PHE A 173 14.48 -4.79 5.13
N ILE A 174 14.96 -6.02 4.94
CA ILE A 174 16.36 -6.41 5.23
C ILE A 174 17.29 -6.10 4.05
N TRP A 175 16.83 -6.26 2.80
CA TRP A 175 17.66 -6.08 1.61
C TRP A 175 18.34 -4.71 1.50
N PRO A 176 17.74 -3.60 1.92
CA PRO A 176 18.39 -2.30 1.98
C PRO A 176 19.64 -2.23 2.85
N PHE A 177 19.80 -3.10 3.85
CA PHE A 177 21.04 -3.19 4.63
C PHE A 177 22.20 -3.66 3.76
N VAL A 178 21.96 -4.66 2.91
CA VAL A 178 22.93 -5.12 1.92
C VAL A 178 23.23 -4.02 0.91
N LEU A 179 22.20 -3.31 0.43
CA LEU A 179 22.35 -2.24 -0.54
C LEU A 179 23.21 -1.10 0.00
N VAL A 180 22.87 -0.56 1.18
CA VAL A 180 23.62 0.57 1.77
C VAL A 180 25.04 0.13 2.13
N TRP A 181 25.22 -1.03 2.75
CA TRP A 181 26.54 -1.54 3.07
C TRP A 181 27.41 -1.74 1.82
N ALA A 182 26.89 -2.40 0.78
CA ALA A 182 27.63 -2.65 -0.45
C ALA A 182 27.98 -1.35 -1.19
N MET A 183 27.06 -0.38 -1.20
CA MET A 183 27.31 0.96 -1.74
C MET A 183 28.47 1.65 -1.00
N LEU A 184 28.43 1.63 0.32
CA LEU A 184 29.48 2.23 1.16
C LEU A 184 30.85 1.57 0.89
N MET A 185 30.88 0.23 0.82
CA MET A 185 32.10 -0.52 0.51
C MET A 185 32.62 -0.19 -0.90
N ALA A 186 31.76 -0.10 -1.89
CA ALA A 186 32.15 0.24 -3.25
C ALA A 186 32.72 1.67 -3.35
N VAL A 187 32.07 2.65 -2.72
CA VAL A 187 32.54 4.04 -2.71
C VAL A 187 33.89 4.18 -1.99
N SER A 188 34.09 3.46 -0.88
CA SER A 188 35.31 3.52 -0.08
C SER A 188 36.50 2.73 -0.68
N SER A 189 36.26 1.80 -1.62
CA SER A 189 37.29 0.93 -2.19
C SER A 189 38.23 1.60 -3.19
N ALA A 190 37.84 2.77 -3.72
CA ALA A 190 38.54 3.47 -4.79
C ALA A 190 38.54 5.00 -4.59
N PRO A 191 39.38 5.77 -5.31
CA PRO A 191 39.27 7.23 -5.34
C PRO A 191 37.86 7.69 -5.75
N VAL A 192 37.41 8.84 -5.24
CA VAL A 192 36.04 9.36 -5.36
C VAL A 192 35.50 9.31 -6.81
N TYR A 193 36.35 9.66 -7.80
CA TYR A 193 35.98 9.65 -9.22
C TYR A 193 35.72 8.26 -9.81
N ILE A 194 36.19 7.17 -9.16
CA ILE A 194 35.91 5.78 -9.52
C ILE A 194 34.89 5.19 -8.54
N GLY A 195 35.05 5.44 -7.25
CA GLY A 195 34.22 4.88 -6.17
C GLY A 195 32.76 5.29 -6.28
N VAL A 196 32.47 6.55 -6.63
CA VAL A 196 31.09 7.01 -6.78
C VAL A 196 30.37 6.34 -7.95
N PRO A 197 30.91 6.30 -9.18
CA PRO A 197 30.30 5.52 -10.27
C PRO A 197 30.13 4.03 -9.93
N LEU A 198 31.12 3.41 -9.27
CA LEU A 198 31.04 2.04 -8.82
C LEU A 198 29.91 1.82 -7.82
N GLY A 199 29.74 2.75 -6.87
CA GLY A 199 28.64 2.74 -5.92
C GLY A 199 27.27 2.80 -6.62
N PHE A 200 27.09 3.64 -7.62
CA PHE A 200 25.86 3.68 -8.42
C PHE A 200 25.62 2.37 -9.18
N ALA A 201 26.65 1.75 -9.75
CA ALA A 201 26.51 0.46 -10.43
C ALA A 201 26.08 -0.64 -9.46
N VAL A 202 26.66 -0.68 -8.25
CA VAL A 202 26.28 -1.62 -7.17
C VAL A 202 24.83 -1.40 -6.74
N VAL A 203 24.43 -0.15 -6.50
CA VAL A 203 23.02 0.20 -6.14
C VAL A 203 22.07 -0.29 -7.22
N TYR A 204 22.37 -0.04 -8.49
CA TYR A 204 21.55 -0.50 -9.61
C TYR A 204 21.42 -2.03 -9.63
N GLY A 205 22.54 -2.76 -9.50
CA GLY A 205 22.53 -4.23 -9.48
C GLY A 205 21.74 -4.81 -8.30
N VAL A 206 21.94 -4.28 -7.09
CA VAL A 206 21.22 -4.72 -5.88
C VAL A 206 19.72 -4.39 -5.97
N GLN A 207 19.39 -3.22 -6.51
CA GLN A 207 17.98 -2.82 -6.73
C GLN A 207 17.31 -3.67 -7.81
N TRP A 208 18.04 -4.05 -8.86
CA TRP A 208 17.53 -4.94 -9.90
C TRP A 208 17.08 -6.29 -9.31
N VAL A 209 17.86 -6.89 -8.39
CA VAL A 209 17.45 -8.12 -7.69
C VAL A 209 16.15 -7.91 -6.92
N ALA A 210 16.00 -6.80 -6.21
CA ALA A 210 14.76 -6.49 -5.51
C ALA A 210 13.56 -6.34 -6.46
N GLN A 211 13.75 -5.77 -7.66
CA GLN A 211 12.71 -5.68 -8.69
C GLN A 211 12.26 -7.06 -9.18
N GLN A 212 13.18 -8.01 -9.36
CA GLN A 212 12.83 -9.39 -9.72
C GLN A 212 11.91 -10.05 -8.69
N VAL A 213 12.16 -9.81 -7.40
CA VAL A 213 11.28 -10.32 -6.33
C VAL A 213 9.92 -9.63 -6.35
N LEU A 214 9.90 -8.30 -6.61
CA LEU A 214 8.65 -7.52 -6.67
C LEU A 214 7.74 -7.92 -7.83
N GLU A 215 8.26 -8.43 -8.91
CA GLU A 215 7.47 -8.91 -10.05
C GLU A 215 6.48 -10.01 -9.64
N TYR A 216 6.90 -10.87 -8.71
CA TYR A 216 6.10 -11.99 -8.18
C TYR A 216 5.38 -11.66 -6.86
N ALA A 217 5.54 -10.44 -6.37
CA ALA A 217 4.91 -9.99 -5.12
C ALA A 217 3.38 -9.90 -5.23
N PRO A 218 2.65 -9.93 -4.10
CA PRO A 218 1.21 -9.65 -4.09
C PRO A 218 0.86 -8.30 -4.74
N PRO A 219 -0.33 -8.14 -5.33
CA PRO A 219 -0.72 -6.94 -6.10
C PRO A 219 -0.54 -5.62 -5.36
N ASP A 220 -0.83 -5.63 -4.07
CA ASP A 220 -0.72 -4.47 -3.20
C ASP A 220 0.73 -4.11 -2.82
N MET A 221 1.72 -4.97 -3.13
CA MET A 221 3.13 -4.81 -2.77
C MET A 221 4.10 -4.71 -3.96
N ARG A 222 3.62 -4.62 -5.19
CA ARG A 222 4.47 -4.63 -6.41
C ARG A 222 5.28 -3.37 -6.67
N HIS A 223 5.07 -2.32 -5.91
CA HIS A 223 5.83 -1.08 -6.05
C HIS A 223 6.61 -0.79 -4.77
N PHE A 224 7.87 -0.35 -4.89
CA PHE A 224 8.72 -0.04 -3.74
C PHE A 224 8.04 0.88 -2.72
N HIS A 225 7.33 1.90 -3.17
CA HIS A 225 6.61 2.82 -2.30
C HIS A 225 5.42 2.17 -1.57
N LYS A 226 5.01 0.95 -1.96
CA LYS A 226 3.96 0.15 -1.30
C LYS A 226 4.53 -0.88 -0.31
N THR A 227 5.83 -0.96 -0.18
CA THR A 227 6.55 -1.92 0.63
C THR A 227 7.36 -1.24 1.71
N PRO A 228 7.91 -1.97 2.71
CA PRO A 228 8.77 -1.39 3.73
C PRO A 228 10.19 -1.06 3.24
N TRP A 229 10.41 -0.89 1.92
CA TRP A 229 11.70 -0.59 1.33
C TRP A 229 12.35 0.68 1.88
N LEU A 230 11.61 1.80 1.90
CA LEU A 230 12.12 3.07 2.43
C LEU A 230 12.39 3.01 3.94
N THR A 231 11.55 2.27 4.65
CA THR A 231 11.76 1.98 6.08
C THR A 231 13.05 1.19 6.29
N GLY A 232 13.31 0.19 5.44
CA GLY A 232 14.55 -0.60 5.46
C GLY A 232 15.78 0.26 5.15
N ILE A 233 15.73 1.16 4.16
CA ILE A 233 16.83 2.10 3.85
C ILE A 233 17.15 2.96 5.08
N PHE A 234 16.13 3.55 5.70
CA PHE A 234 16.35 4.40 6.88
C PHE A 234 16.90 3.59 8.06
N ALA A 235 16.33 2.41 8.33
CA ALA A 235 16.83 1.53 9.38
C ALA A 235 18.29 1.10 9.14
N ALA A 236 18.66 0.79 7.89
CA ALA A 236 20.00 0.45 7.49
C ALA A 236 20.97 1.62 7.69
N THR A 237 20.61 2.82 7.26
CA THR A 237 21.47 4.01 7.45
C THR A 237 21.65 4.33 8.92
N LEU A 238 20.59 4.27 9.72
CA LEU A 238 20.67 4.50 11.17
C LEU A 238 21.57 3.48 11.86
N PHE A 239 21.43 2.18 11.53
CA PHE A 239 22.23 1.11 12.06
C PHE A 239 23.71 1.25 11.68
N LEU A 240 24.02 1.48 10.41
CA LEU A 240 25.39 1.63 9.93
C LEU A 240 26.05 2.89 10.50
N THR A 241 25.30 3.99 10.67
CA THR A 241 25.79 5.19 11.35
C THR A 241 26.13 4.89 12.82
N ALA A 242 25.29 4.13 13.51
CA ALA A 242 25.57 3.71 14.89
C ALA A 242 26.84 2.83 14.97
N VAL A 243 26.97 1.87 14.05
CA VAL A 243 28.17 1.00 13.98
C VAL A 243 29.43 1.83 13.70
N ASN A 244 29.40 2.72 12.69
CA ASN A 244 30.52 3.59 12.37
C ASN A 244 30.88 4.51 13.53
N TRP A 245 29.90 5.09 14.20
CA TRP A 245 30.14 5.90 15.38
C TRP A 245 30.83 5.12 16.48
N LEU A 246 30.33 3.95 16.85
CA LEU A 246 30.88 3.11 17.91
C LEU A 246 32.29 2.59 17.59
N THR A 247 32.55 2.18 16.35
CA THR A 247 33.81 1.52 15.97
C THR A 247 34.90 2.49 15.57
N THR A 248 34.56 3.66 15.08
CA THR A 248 35.53 4.58 14.47
C THR A 248 35.49 5.97 15.10
N VAL A 249 34.35 6.65 15.04
CA VAL A 249 34.23 8.07 15.40
C VAL A 249 34.47 8.28 16.91
N LEU A 250 33.86 7.44 17.74
CA LEU A 250 33.97 7.52 19.19
C LEU A 250 35.45 7.35 19.63
N PHE A 251 36.16 6.36 19.09
CA PHE A 251 37.57 6.14 19.42
C PHE A 251 38.44 7.29 18.92
N ALA A 252 38.22 7.75 17.70
CA ALA A 252 39.01 8.85 17.12
C ALA A 252 38.86 10.16 17.87
N THR A 253 37.67 10.45 18.37
CA THR A 253 37.34 11.73 19.01
C THR A 253 37.50 11.73 20.53
N THR A 254 37.64 10.55 21.19
CA THR A 254 37.84 10.44 22.63
C THR A 254 39.24 10.00 23.01
N LEU A 255 39.77 8.93 22.40
CA LEU A 255 41.02 8.28 22.77
C LEU A 255 42.21 8.78 21.92
N GLY A 256 42.00 9.25 20.70
CA GLY A 256 43.03 9.77 19.80
C GLY A 256 43.40 11.23 20.02
N ALA A 257 42.73 11.95 20.91
CA ALA A 257 43.00 13.37 21.18
C ALA A 257 44.19 13.50 22.15
N SER A 258 45.40 13.69 21.61
CA SER A 258 46.62 13.87 22.38
C SER A 258 46.71 15.18 23.21
N GLU A 259 45.76 16.06 23.03
CA GLU A 259 45.62 17.33 23.78
C GLU A 259 44.25 17.44 24.42
N GLY A 260 44.08 16.88 25.63
CA GLY A 260 43.16 17.24 26.72
C GLY A 260 41.71 17.64 26.50
N HIS A 261 41.22 17.75 25.29
CA HIS A 261 39.88 18.22 24.97
C HIS A 261 39.17 17.19 24.08
N GLY A 262 38.99 16.00 24.61
CA GLY A 262 38.15 15.01 23.95
C GLY A 262 36.72 15.54 23.74
N HIS A 263 36.15 15.32 22.59
CA HIS A 263 34.77 15.71 22.27
C HIS A 263 33.72 14.81 22.98
N THR A 264 33.99 14.47 24.24
CA THR A 264 33.17 13.57 25.07
C THR A 264 31.74 14.06 25.18
N PHE A 265 31.56 15.37 25.39
CA PHE A 265 30.22 15.96 25.46
C PHE A 265 29.46 15.80 24.14
N LEU A 266 30.10 16.04 23.00
CA LEU A 266 29.47 15.93 21.68
C LEU A 266 29.13 14.47 21.35
N ASN A 267 30.01 13.51 21.73
CA ASN A 267 29.72 12.08 21.60
C ASN A 267 28.54 11.65 22.47
N LEU A 268 28.48 12.13 23.72
CA LEU A 268 27.35 11.85 24.61
C LEU A 268 26.06 12.43 24.04
N PHE A 269 26.10 13.67 23.57
CA PHE A 269 24.96 14.33 22.95
C PHE A 269 24.48 13.55 21.70
N PHE A 270 25.38 13.17 20.80
CA PHE A 270 25.03 12.37 19.63
C PHE A 270 24.41 11.02 20.05
N GLY A 271 25.04 10.30 20.99
CA GLY A 271 24.54 9.00 21.49
C GLY A 271 23.13 9.06 22.07
N ILE A 272 22.81 10.14 22.83
CA ILE A 272 21.47 10.37 23.36
C ILE A 272 20.47 10.60 22.22
N PHE A 273 20.78 11.47 21.23
CA PHE A 273 19.88 11.74 20.12
C PHE A 273 19.77 10.58 19.14
N LEU A 274 20.81 9.78 18.97
CA LEU A 274 20.76 8.52 18.23
C LEU A 274 19.79 7.53 18.89
N GLY A 275 19.89 7.40 20.22
CA GLY A 275 18.98 6.56 21.02
C GLY A 275 17.51 7.04 20.95
N PHE A 276 17.28 8.33 21.06
CA PHE A 276 15.94 8.91 20.91
C PHE A 276 15.41 8.73 19.49
N THR A 277 16.24 8.93 18.45
CA THR A 277 15.86 8.70 17.07
C THR A 277 15.42 7.26 16.86
N ALA A 278 16.21 6.28 17.33
CA ALA A 278 15.87 4.88 17.23
C ALA A 278 14.57 4.54 17.98
N TYR A 279 14.42 5.04 19.21
CA TYR A 279 13.21 4.79 20.02
C TYR A 279 11.95 5.38 19.37
N PHE A 280 11.96 6.67 19.01
CA PHE A 280 10.78 7.33 18.43
C PHE A 280 10.48 6.85 17.02
N TYR A 281 11.50 6.43 16.27
CA TYR A 281 11.33 5.77 14.97
C TYR A 281 10.57 4.46 15.12
N ILE A 282 11.03 3.56 15.98
CA ILE A 282 10.37 2.27 16.26
C ILE A 282 8.97 2.50 16.84
N ALA A 283 8.81 3.48 17.73
CA ALA A 283 7.51 3.85 18.26
C ALA A 283 6.54 4.30 17.16
N SER A 284 6.99 5.17 16.25
CA SER A 284 6.18 5.64 15.10
C SER A 284 5.76 4.50 14.16
N MET A 285 6.59 3.45 14.03
CA MET A 285 6.27 2.27 13.23
C MET A 285 5.24 1.35 13.90
N ARG A 286 5.30 1.20 15.22
CA ARG A 286 4.56 0.16 15.96
C ARG A 286 3.27 0.65 16.61
N TYR A 287 3.21 1.92 17.01
CA TYR A 287 2.00 2.43 17.65
C TYR A 287 0.85 2.51 16.65
N ASP A 288 -0.35 2.17 17.13
CA ASP A 288 -1.59 2.39 16.39
C ASP A 288 -1.74 3.90 16.11
N PRO A 289 -1.83 4.32 14.84
CA PRO A 289 -1.96 5.73 14.50
C PRO A 289 -3.29 6.36 14.93
N GLY A 290 -4.21 5.58 15.48
CA GLY A 290 -5.58 5.94 15.80
C GLY A 290 -6.55 5.43 14.74
N PHE A 291 -6.50 4.13 14.45
CA PHE A 291 -7.46 3.51 13.56
C PHE A 291 -8.88 3.59 14.13
N VAL A 292 -9.78 4.10 13.32
CA VAL A 292 -11.20 4.13 13.70
C VAL A 292 -11.72 2.69 13.69
N PRO A 293 -12.40 2.24 14.76
CA PRO A 293 -13.00 0.90 14.82
C PRO A 293 -13.97 0.69 13.65
N LYS A 294 -13.93 -0.51 13.06
CA LYS A 294 -14.92 -0.92 12.06
C LYS A 294 -16.20 -1.36 12.78
N MET A 295 -17.34 -1.11 12.18
CA MET A 295 -18.60 -1.66 12.65
C MET A 295 -18.74 -3.12 12.21
N ASN A 296 -19.14 -4.00 13.12
CA ASN A 296 -19.16 -5.43 12.87
C ASN A 296 -20.54 -5.95 12.41
N GLY A 297 -21.59 -5.12 12.40
CA GLY A 297 -22.94 -5.55 12.07
C GLY A 297 -23.65 -4.65 11.06
N ILE A 298 -24.44 -5.25 10.18
CA ILE A 298 -25.28 -4.52 9.20
C ILE A 298 -26.24 -3.58 9.93
N ALA A 299 -26.79 -3.98 11.09
CA ALA A 299 -27.72 -3.17 11.88
C ALA A 299 -27.04 -1.89 12.42
N GLU A 300 -25.79 -1.98 12.90
CA GLU A 300 -25.02 -0.81 13.36
C GLU A 300 -24.71 0.14 12.20
N GLN A 301 -24.30 -0.41 11.06
CA GLN A 301 -24.04 0.37 9.84
C GLN A 301 -25.30 1.09 9.36
N LYS A 302 -26.46 0.40 9.37
CA LYS A 302 -27.75 0.98 9.02
C LYS A 302 -28.12 2.12 9.96
N ALA A 303 -27.95 1.95 11.27
CA ALA A 303 -28.25 2.99 12.26
C ALA A 303 -27.40 4.26 12.02
N VAL A 304 -26.13 4.11 11.67
CA VAL A 304 -25.25 5.25 11.33
C VAL A 304 -25.71 5.94 10.05
N ILE A 305 -26.03 5.18 8.99
CA ILE A 305 -26.56 5.75 7.74
C ILE A 305 -27.84 6.51 8.01
N ASP A 306 -28.76 5.96 8.80
CA ASP A 306 -30.02 6.58 9.16
C ASP A 306 -29.81 7.86 9.97
N GLY A 307 -28.87 7.85 10.92
CA GLY A 307 -28.48 9.02 11.69
C GLY A 307 -27.86 10.14 10.82
N LEU A 308 -27.05 9.80 9.84
CA LEU A 308 -26.45 10.76 8.92
C LEU A 308 -27.50 11.32 7.94
N LEU A 309 -28.43 10.50 7.49
CA LEU A 309 -29.52 10.94 6.61
C LEU A 309 -30.47 11.91 7.33
N SER A 310 -30.81 11.65 8.58
CA SER A 310 -31.64 12.54 9.39
C SER A 310 -31.05 13.94 9.60
N GLN A 311 -29.69 14.01 9.59
CA GLN A 311 -28.93 15.25 9.71
C GLN A 311 -28.53 15.88 8.37
N TRP A 312 -28.96 15.32 7.24
CA TRP A 312 -28.56 15.74 5.88
C TRP A 312 -27.03 15.70 5.66
N LYS A 313 -26.32 14.78 6.35
CA LYS A 313 -24.86 14.63 6.32
C LYS A 313 -24.41 13.31 5.72
N TYR A 314 -25.26 12.62 4.97
CA TYR A 314 -24.88 11.38 4.30
C TYR A 314 -24.19 11.69 2.98
N ASP A 315 -22.89 11.94 3.05
CA ASP A 315 -22.02 12.29 1.93
C ASP A 315 -20.61 11.65 2.08
N GLU A 316 -19.77 11.80 1.07
CA GLU A 316 -18.42 11.22 1.03
C GLU A 316 -17.48 11.80 2.11
N THR A 317 -17.78 12.96 2.67
CA THR A 317 -16.96 13.60 3.70
C THR A 317 -17.26 13.04 5.09
N ASN A 318 -18.51 12.68 5.34
CA ASN A 318 -19.02 12.22 6.62
C ASN A 318 -19.18 10.69 6.73
N PHE A 319 -19.14 9.97 5.59
CA PHE A 319 -19.29 8.52 5.56
C PHE A 319 -18.23 7.86 4.69
N CYS A 320 -17.54 6.87 5.25
CA CYS A 320 -16.56 6.07 4.50
C CYS A 320 -17.20 4.77 4.00
N VAL A 321 -17.43 4.68 2.70
CA VAL A 321 -18.00 3.50 2.04
C VAL A 321 -17.11 2.25 2.16
N THR A 322 -15.77 2.44 2.23
CA THR A 322 -14.84 1.30 2.38
C THR A 322 -14.89 0.70 3.77
N CYS A 323 -15.00 1.53 4.80
CA CYS A 323 -15.01 1.09 6.20
C CYS A 323 -16.43 0.94 6.77
N MET A 324 -17.46 1.42 6.06
CA MET A 324 -18.87 1.45 6.48
C MET A 324 -19.07 2.15 7.84
N ILE A 325 -18.40 3.30 8.02
CA ILE A 325 -18.44 4.07 9.27
C ILE A 325 -18.69 5.55 9.00
N GLN A 326 -19.28 6.23 9.99
CA GLN A 326 -19.19 7.67 10.04
C GLN A 326 -17.73 8.09 10.25
N THR A 327 -17.25 9.04 9.43
CA THR A 327 -15.89 9.56 9.54
C THR A 327 -15.79 10.61 10.63
N PRO A 328 -15.02 10.40 11.71
CA PRO A 328 -14.78 11.44 12.71
C PRO A 328 -14.13 12.69 12.09
N LEU A 329 -14.28 13.82 12.76
CA LEU A 329 -13.69 15.09 12.30
C LEU A 329 -12.18 14.94 12.04
N ARG A 330 -11.71 15.41 10.87
CA ARG A 330 -10.32 15.30 10.41
C ARG A 330 -9.82 13.86 10.22
N SER A 331 -10.72 12.88 10.18
CA SER A 331 -10.39 11.52 9.83
C SER A 331 -10.36 11.35 8.30
N LYS A 332 -9.50 10.45 7.79
CA LYS A 332 -9.47 10.07 6.37
C LYS A 332 -9.23 8.57 6.22
N HIS A 333 -9.78 8.00 5.15
CA HIS A 333 -9.48 6.63 4.77
C HIS A 333 -8.09 6.53 4.13
N CYS A 334 -7.21 5.78 4.76
CA CYS A 334 -5.90 5.48 4.19
C CYS A 334 -6.01 4.28 3.24
N ARG A 335 -5.80 4.51 1.94
CA ARG A 335 -5.81 3.44 0.92
C ARG A 335 -4.71 2.40 1.11
N ARG A 336 -3.63 2.71 1.86
CA ARG A 336 -2.55 1.78 2.17
C ARG A 336 -2.90 0.87 3.33
N CYS A 337 -3.39 1.45 4.42
CA CYS A 337 -3.78 0.71 5.61
C CYS A 337 -5.17 0.08 5.48
N GLN A 338 -5.95 0.45 4.42
CA GLN A 338 -7.33 0.01 4.20
C GLN A 338 -8.24 0.26 5.42
N ARG A 339 -7.99 1.39 6.12
CA ARG A 339 -8.71 1.80 7.33
C ARG A 339 -8.79 3.32 7.43
N CYS A 340 -9.83 3.81 8.10
CA CYS A 340 -9.91 5.21 8.52
C CYS A 340 -8.99 5.46 9.71
N VAL A 341 -8.32 6.61 9.71
CA VAL A 341 -7.41 7.04 10.78
C VAL A 341 -7.87 8.38 11.32
N ALA A 342 -8.01 8.48 12.65
CA ALA A 342 -8.42 9.70 13.33
C ALA A 342 -7.31 10.75 13.28
N LYS A 343 -7.68 12.01 12.99
CA LYS A 343 -6.74 13.12 12.74
C LYS A 343 -5.61 12.70 11.80
N HIS A 344 -5.98 12.07 10.69
CA HIS A 344 -5.03 11.57 9.70
C HIS A 344 -4.23 12.72 9.09
N ASP A 345 -2.92 12.65 9.22
CA ASP A 345 -1.98 13.54 8.54
C ASP A 345 -1.61 12.94 7.17
N HIS A 346 -0.78 11.92 7.17
CA HIS A 346 -0.39 11.19 5.97
C HIS A 346 -0.02 9.72 6.31
N HIS A 347 0.07 8.88 5.28
CA HIS A 347 0.76 7.59 5.37
C HIS A 347 2.23 7.81 5.06
N CYS A 348 3.09 7.61 6.04
CA CYS A 348 4.53 7.83 5.89
C CYS A 348 5.25 6.53 5.46
N PRO A 349 5.80 6.48 4.23
CA PRO A 349 6.49 5.29 3.76
C PRO A 349 7.83 5.02 4.48
N TRP A 350 8.41 6.04 5.13
CA TRP A 350 9.65 5.91 5.91
C TRP A 350 9.46 5.17 7.23
N VAL A 351 8.29 5.26 7.83
CA VAL A 351 7.93 4.49 9.05
C VAL A 351 6.93 3.37 8.74
N TYR A 352 6.53 3.21 7.46
CA TYR A 352 5.57 2.22 6.97
C TYR A 352 4.29 2.16 7.81
N ASN A 353 3.82 3.32 8.25
CA ASN A 353 2.63 3.50 9.07
C ASN A 353 1.96 4.84 8.74
N CYS A 354 0.68 4.97 9.10
CA CYS A 354 0.05 6.29 9.12
C CYS A 354 0.54 7.14 10.29
N VAL A 355 0.57 8.45 10.09
CA VAL A 355 0.70 9.44 11.15
C VAL A 355 -0.70 9.96 11.46
N GLY A 356 -1.14 9.76 12.70
CA GLY A 356 -2.47 10.13 13.18
C GLY A 356 -2.49 10.50 14.65
N ILE A 357 -3.67 10.53 15.27
CA ILE A 357 -3.87 11.09 16.60
C ILE A 357 -2.97 10.48 17.68
N ASN A 358 -2.69 9.16 17.62
CA ASN A 358 -1.99 8.47 18.71
C ASN A 358 -0.46 8.48 18.57
N ASN A 359 0.08 8.55 17.34
CA ASN A 359 1.52 8.47 17.09
C ASN A 359 2.14 9.76 16.56
N HIS A 360 1.35 10.82 16.33
CA HIS A 360 1.84 12.10 15.82
C HIS A 360 2.95 12.70 16.71
N ARG A 361 2.84 12.61 18.04
CA ARG A 361 3.87 13.12 18.97
C ARG A 361 5.18 12.33 18.82
N HIS A 362 5.11 11.00 18.68
CA HIS A 362 6.28 10.15 18.48
C HIS A 362 6.98 10.50 17.17
N PHE A 363 6.22 10.68 16.09
CA PHE A 363 6.75 11.09 14.80
C PHE A 363 7.41 12.47 14.85
N PHE A 364 6.85 13.42 15.58
CA PHE A 364 7.43 14.75 15.77
C PHE A 364 8.77 14.70 16.51
N PHE A 365 8.83 13.96 17.64
CA PHE A 365 10.06 13.78 18.41
C PHE A 365 11.11 12.97 17.64
N TYR A 366 10.69 12.03 16.79
CA TYR A 366 11.58 11.34 15.85
C TYR A 366 12.29 12.35 14.93
N LEU A 367 11.56 13.26 14.31
CA LEU A 367 12.15 14.25 13.41
C LEU A 367 13.09 15.20 14.14
N ILE A 368 12.72 15.69 15.34
CA ILE A 368 13.59 16.54 16.15
C ILE A 368 14.88 15.81 16.51
N SER A 369 14.77 14.61 17.07
CA SER A 369 15.95 13.84 17.49
C SER A 369 16.85 13.49 16.31
N LEU A 370 16.28 13.16 15.16
CA LEU A 370 17.01 12.91 13.92
C LEU A 370 17.81 14.18 13.49
N THR A 371 17.18 15.33 13.51
CA THR A 371 17.84 16.60 13.12
C THR A 371 19.04 16.92 14.01
N PHE A 372 18.88 16.84 15.35
CA PHE A 372 19.99 17.05 16.27
C PHE A 372 21.07 15.95 16.15
N GLY A 373 20.65 14.70 15.90
CA GLY A 373 21.55 13.59 15.63
C GLY A 373 22.42 13.85 14.40
N ILE A 374 21.83 14.25 13.28
CA ILE A 374 22.57 14.55 12.04
C ILE A 374 23.56 15.69 12.29
N ILE A 375 23.11 16.81 12.83
CA ILE A 375 23.98 18.00 13.08
C ILE A 375 25.17 17.60 13.97
N SER A 376 24.92 16.90 15.09
CA SER A 376 26.02 16.50 16.00
C SER A 376 26.97 15.49 15.36
N TYR A 377 26.47 14.57 14.51
CA TYR A 377 27.30 13.60 13.81
C TYR A 377 28.20 14.28 12.75
N ASP A 378 27.67 15.25 12.01
CA ASP A 378 28.44 16.01 11.02
C ASP A 378 29.59 16.78 11.70
N PHE A 379 29.35 17.38 12.87
CA PHE A 379 30.42 17.99 13.66
C PHE A 379 31.48 16.98 14.10
N LEU A 380 31.08 15.78 14.57
CA LEU A 380 32.01 14.72 14.95
C LEU A 380 32.86 14.27 13.75
N LEU A 381 32.25 14.07 12.58
CA LEU A 381 32.96 13.71 11.34
C LEU A 381 33.95 14.82 10.91
N TYR A 382 33.55 16.08 11.02
CA TYR A 382 34.42 17.19 10.74
C TYR A 382 35.69 17.15 11.61
N TYR A 383 35.55 16.93 12.92
CA TYR A 383 36.69 16.79 13.82
C TYR A 383 37.54 15.57 13.52
N CYS A 384 36.95 14.42 13.20
CA CYS A 384 37.70 13.24 12.79
C CYS A 384 38.58 13.51 11.57
N LYS A 385 38.06 14.23 10.57
CA LYS A 385 38.74 14.43 9.29
C LYS A 385 39.82 15.51 9.32
N PHE A 386 39.58 16.65 10.00
CA PHE A 386 40.39 17.88 9.87
C PHE A 386 41.31 18.15 11.06
N LYS A 387 41.08 17.55 12.22
CA LYS A 387 41.84 17.84 13.45
C LYS A 387 42.60 16.62 14.04
N ASN A 388 42.43 15.43 13.48
CA ASN A 388 43.16 14.27 13.96
C ASN A 388 44.44 14.10 13.14
N PRO A 389 45.66 14.24 13.75
CA PRO A 389 46.96 14.06 13.07
C PRO A 389 47.19 12.61 12.59
N TYR A 390 46.38 11.65 13.05
CA TYR A 390 46.42 10.24 12.64
C TYR A 390 45.39 9.90 11.52
N SER A 391 44.82 10.89 10.84
CA SER A 391 43.82 10.69 9.77
C SER A 391 44.33 9.82 8.61
N ASP A 392 45.67 9.80 8.38
CA ASP A 392 46.27 9.02 7.31
C ASP A 392 46.41 7.50 7.65
N VAL A 393 46.25 7.13 8.93
CA VAL A 393 46.38 5.73 9.41
C VAL A 393 45.00 5.07 9.55
N MET A 394 43.93 5.87 9.53
CA MET A 394 42.57 5.30 9.62
C MET A 394 42.14 4.62 8.32
N PRO A 395 41.53 3.43 8.41
CA PRO A 395 41.00 2.78 7.21
C PRO A 395 40.01 3.69 6.51
N ARG A 396 40.05 3.71 5.16
CA ARG A 396 39.24 4.59 4.26
C ARG A 396 37.73 4.54 4.49
N LEU A 397 37.24 3.70 5.39
CA LEU A 397 35.85 3.61 5.86
C LEU A 397 35.36 4.86 6.63
N THR A 398 36.25 5.76 7.05
CA THR A 398 35.91 7.00 7.77
C THR A 398 35.57 8.17 6.84
N MET A 399 35.62 8.00 5.53
CA MET A 399 35.37 9.05 4.55
C MET A 399 33.93 9.07 4.02
N LEU A 400 33.04 8.37 4.71
CA LEU A 400 31.60 8.42 4.49
C LEU A 400 30.93 8.97 5.72
#